data_b101416f4b17921b3aa76ce578b6e7d3
#
_entry.id   b101416f4b17921b3aa76ce578b6e7d3
#
_cell.length_a   1.000
_cell.length_b   1.000
_cell.length_c   1.000
_cell.angle_alpha   90.00
_cell.angle_beta   90.00
_cell.angle_gamma   90.00
#
_symmetry.space_group_name_H-M   'P 1'
#
loop_
_entity.id
_entity.type
_entity.pdbx_description
1 polymer ?
#
loop_
_entity_poly.entity_id
_entity_poly.type
_entity_poly.pdbx_seq_one_letter_code
_entity_poly.pdbx_strand_id
1 'polypeptide(L)'
;MKAIFKSVCGLMTVVAFTACGGNNIEGKWVEPVPGMENQMQGVNLEKGGKASSINMATLQYEKWEKKGEMLILFGKSIGNTETISFSDTLSIEKLTNDELILKKGSLTINYQRQ
;
A
#
# COMPACT_ATOMS: atom_id res chain seq x y z
N MET A 1 -5.58 27.92 -5.07
CA MET A 1 -5.40 28.13 -5.52
C MET A 1 -5.15 28.51 -5.50
N LYS A 2 -5.40 27.43 -5.34
CA LYS A 2 -5.15 27.28 -5.61
C LYS A 2 -4.88 27.32 -5.58
N ALA A 3 -5.14 27.07 -5.20
CA ALA A 3 -4.90 26.94 -5.42
C ALA A 3 -4.49 27.01 -5.31
N ILE A 4 -4.88 26.74 -4.99
CA ILE A 4 -4.44 26.82 -5.20
C ILE A 4 -4.12 26.65 -5.11
N PHE A 5 -4.55 26.08 -4.88
CA PHE A 5 -4.14 25.88 -5.13
C PHE A 5 -4.08 25.58 -4.88
N LYS A 6 -3.97 25.15 -4.53
CA LYS A 6 -3.84 24.95 -4.59
C LYS A 6 -3.66 24.82 -5.08
N SER A 7 -3.71 24.60 -4.83
CA SER A 7 -3.58 24.46 -5.43
C SER A 7 -3.32 24.38 -5.74
N VAL A 8 -3.32 23.74 -5.87
CA VAL A 8 -3.24 23.69 -6.47
C VAL A 8 -3.09 23.41 -6.84
N CYS A 9 -3.25 23.49 -6.62
CA CYS A 9 -3.25 23.03 -7.17
C CYS A 9 -3.11 23.24 -7.51
N GLY A 10 -2.92 23.20 -7.54
CA GLY A 10 -3.02 23.46 -8.20
C GLY A 10 -2.74 23.59 -8.63
N LEU A 11 -2.85 23.38 -8.66
CA LEU A 11 -2.70 23.51 -9.29
C LEU A 11 -2.44 23.38 -9.61
N MET A 12 -2.53 22.88 -9.70
CA MET A 12 -2.37 22.75 -10.22
C MET A 12 -2.10 22.43 -10.62
N THR A 13 -1.99 22.03 -10.64
CA THR A 13 -1.83 21.78 -11.21
C THR A 13 -1.46 21.34 -11.46
N VAL A 14 -1.49 20.89 -11.49
CA VAL A 14 -1.29 20.52 -11.93
C VAL A 14 -0.90 20.00 -11.94
N VAL A 15 -0.83 19.63 -11.94
CA VAL A 15 -0.69 19.20 -12.17
C VAL A 15 -0.24 18.63 -12.08
N ALA A 16 -0.11 18.30 -12.02
CA ALA A 16 0.03 17.89 -12.09
C ALA A 16 0.40 17.41 -12.04
N PHE A 17 0.58 17.10 -12.15
CA PHE A 17 0.72 16.88 -12.20
C PHE A 17 0.98 16.29 -12.16
N THR A 18 1.09 16.21 -12.12
CA THR A 18 1.12 15.66 -12.12
C THR A 18 1.21 15.02 -12.13
N ALA A 19 1.35 14.80 -12.11
CA ALA A 19 1.22 14.32 -12.06
C ALA A 19 1.13 13.93 -11.86
N CYS A 20 1.06 13.71 -11.78
CA CYS A 20 0.81 13.44 -11.48
C CYS A 20 0.67 12.98 -10.95
N GLY A 21 0.64 13.40 -11.22
CA GLY A 21 0.33 12.69 -10.26
C GLY A 21 0.51 11.73 -9.74
N GLY A 22 0.77 11.44 -9.96
CA GLY A 22 0.76 10.22 -9.26
C GLY A 22 0.68 10.36 -7.77
N ASN A 23 -0.24 9.65 -7.20
CA ASN A 23 -0.33 9.55 -5.76
C ASN A 23 0.82 8.70 -5.24
N ASN A 24 1.31 9.05 -4.08
CA ASN A 24 2.42 8.34 -3.46
C ASN A 24 1.91 7.10 -2.76
N ILE A 25 2.48 5.94 -3.11
CA ILE A 25 2.09 4.68 -2.49
C ILE A 25 2.73 4.50 -1.12
N GLU A 26 3.75 5.27 -0.79
CA GLU A 26 4.40 5.17 0.51
C GLU A 26 3.44 5.56 1.65
N GLY A 27 3.53 4.84 2.75
CA GLY A 27 2.70 5.08 3.92
C GLY A 27 2.12 3.82 4.51
N LYS A 28 1.23 4.02 5.47
CA LYS A 28 0.59 2.91 6.15
C LYS A 28 -0.77 2.62 5.53
N TRP A 29 -0.96 1.39 5.11
CA TRP A 29 -2.17 0.93 4.44
C TRP A 29 -2.80 -0.18 5.27
N VAL A 30 -4.07 0.00 5.66
CA VAL A 30 -4.73 -0.91 6.59
C VAL A 30 -6.12 -1.29 6.11
N GLU A 31 -6.59 -2.43 6.60
CA GLU A 31 -7.95 -2.92 6.39
C GLU A 31 -8.43 -3.53 7.71
N PRO A 32 -9.76 -3.63 7.91
CA PRO A 32 -10.27 -4.26 9.11
C PRO A 32 -9.87 -5.73 9.18
N VAL A 33 -9.52 -6.19 10.38
CA VAL A 33 -9.27 -7.61 10.58
C VAL A 33 -10.59 -8.35 10.48
N PRO A 34 -10.68 -9.42 9.64
CA PRO A 34 -11.94 -10.17 9.51
C PRO A 34 -12.44 -10.68 10.86
N GLY A 35 -13.71 -10.35 11.18
CA GLY A 35 -14.31 -10.71 12.45
C GLY A 35 -13.95 -9.81 13.60
N MET A 36 -13.08 -8.83 13.39
CA MET A 36 -12.62 -7.92 14.44
C MET A 36 -12.51 -6.50 13.87
N GLU A 37 -13.66 -5.95 13.43
CA GLU A 37 -13.68 -4.70 12.66
C GLU A 37 -13.15 -3.49 13.42
N ASN A 38 -13.04 -3.58 14.74
CA ASN A 38 -12.43 -2.50 15.52
C ASN A 38 -10.90 -2.57 15.54
N GLN A 39 -10.32 -3.55 14.86
CA GLN A 39 -8.86 -3.66 14.73
C GLN A 39 -8.49 -3.64 13.27
N MET A 40 -7.31 -3.08 12.98
CA MET A 40 -6.83 -2.94 11.63
C MET A 40 -5.54 -3.73 11.44
N GLN A 41 -5.31 -4.21 10.22
CA GLN A 41 -4.08 -4.86 9.85
C GLN A 41 -3.65 -4.37 8.47
N GLY A 42 -2.41 -4.52 8.13
CA GLY A 42 -1.94 -4.11 6.83
C GLY A 42 -0.44 -4.05 6.70
N VAL A 43 0.02 -3.10 5.87
CA VAL A 43 1.42 -2.97 5.54
C VAL A 43 1.84 -1.51 5.57
N ASN A 44 3.04 -1.26 6.07
CA ASN A 44 3.68 0.04 6.02
C ASN A 44 4.72 0.00 4.91
N LEU A 45 4.52 0.82 3.88
CA LEU A 45 5.46 0.94 2.76
C LEU A 45 6.32 2.16 3.00
N GLU A 46 7.56 1.92 3.41
CA GLU A 46 8.45 3.01 3.80
C GLU A 46 9.30 3.45 2.61
N LYS A 47 9.72 4.68 2.66
CA LYS A 47 10.60 5.24 1.65
C LYS A 47 11.87 4.41 1.53
N GLY A 48 12.33 4.19 0.31
CA GLY A 48 13.55 3.41 0.08
C GLY A 48 13.30 1.93 -0.14
N GLY A 49 12.04 1.49 -0.16
CA GLY A 49 11.70 0.10 -0.47
C GLY A 49 11.61 -0.80 0.74
N LYS A 50 11.65 -0.25 1.94
CA LYS A 50 11.49 -1.04 3.15
C LYS A 50 10.01 -1.19 3.48
N ALA A 51 9.62 -2.36 3.98
CA ALA A 51 8.23 -2.61 4.36
C ALA A 51 8.19 -3.26 5.73
N SER A 52 7.05 -3.09 6.40
CA SER A 52 6.80 -3.75 7.67
C SER A 52 5.32 -4.08 7.78
N SER A 53 4.99 -5.06 8.61
CA SER A 53 3.61 -5.47 8.81
C SER A 53 2.96 -4.64 9.89
N ILE A 54 1.66 -4.47 9.77
CA ILE A 54 0.85 -3.79 10.78
C ILE A 54 -0.10 -4.83 11.34
N ASN A 55 0.08 -5.17 12.63
CA ASN A 55 -0.80 -6.07 13.37
C ASN A 55 -0.94 -7.47 12.73
N MET A 56 0.17 -8.01 12.21
CA MET A 56 0.20 -9.37 11.67
C MET A 56 1.45 -10.08 12.18
N ALA A 57 1.28 -11.00 13.15
CA ALA A 57 2.41 -11.63 13.82
C ALA A 57 3.10 -12.69 12.97
N THR A 58 2.35 -13.40 12.13
CA THR A 58 2.88 -14.52 11.36
C THR A 58 3.24 -14.18 9.93
N LEU A 59 2.93 -12.97 9.48
CA LEU A 59 3.25 -12.50 8.15
C LEU A 59 4.05 -11.21 8.27
N GLN A 60 5.35 -11.30 8.02
CA GLN A 60 6.25 -10.15 8.20
C GLN A 60 6.77 -9.66 6.87
N TYR A 61 6.26 -8.50 6.44
CA TYR A 61 6.79 -7.84 5.25
C TYR A 61 8.13 -7.21 5.58
N GLU A 62 9.04 -7.19 4.61
CA GLU A 62 10.39 -6.65 4.81
C GLU A 62 10.75 -5.64 3.74
N LYS A 63 10.19 -5.78 2.53
CA LYS A 63 10.62 -4.98 1.39
C LYS A 63 9.46 -4.86 0.40
N TRP A 64 9.44 -3.76 -0.35
CA TRP A 64 8.46 -3.59 -1.41
C TRP A 64 9.10 -2.94 -2.62
N GLU A 65 8.52 -3.22 -3.80
CA GLU A 65 8.89 -2.58 -5.05
C GLU A 65 7.63 -2.26 -5.82
N LYS A 66 7.68 -1.15 -6.54
CA LYS A 66 6.58 -0.78 -7.44
C LYS A 66 7.13 -0.76 -8.85
N LYS A 67 6.53 -1.55 -9.75
CA LYS A 67 6.91 -1.60 -11.15
C LYS A 67 5.66 -1.34 -11.99
N GLY A 68 5.54 -0.13 -12.56
CA GLY A 68 4.35 0.26 -13.28
C GLY A 68 3.14 0.20 -12.37
N GLU A 69 2.17 -0.64 -12.72
CA GLU A 69 0.96 -0.82 -11.91
C GLU A 69 0.99 -2.10 -11.09
N MET A 70 2.19 -2.59 -10.79
CA MET A 70 2.36 -3.77 -9.97
C MET A 70 3.08 -3.41 -8.69
N LEU A 71 2.60 -3.99 -7.58
CA LEU A 71 3.26 -3.88 -6.28
C LEU A 71 3.78 -5.25 -5.91
N ILE A 72 5.06 -5.33 -5.59
CA ILE A 72 5.70 -6.59 -5.18
C ILE A 72 6.08 -6.45 -3.72
N LEU A 73 5.59 -7.40 -2.89
CA LEU A 73 5.85 -7.42 -1.47
C LEU A 73 6.72 -8.64 -1.14
N PHE A 74 7.81 -8.42 -0.43
CA PHE A 74 8.72 -9.46 0.01
C PHE A 74 8.66 -9.57 1.53
N GLY A 75 8.71 -10.78 2.03
CA GLY A 75 8.69 -10.97 3.46
C GLY A 75 8.84 -12.41 3.87
N LYS A 76 8.40 -12.69 5.08
CA LYS A 76 8.48 -14.05 5.67
C LYS A 76 7.16 -14.43 6.28
N SER A 77 6.79 -15.69 6.05
CA SER A 77 5.65 -16.31 6.70
C SER A 77 6.21 -17.19 7.82
N ILE A 78 5.79 -16.90 9.04
CA ILE A 78 6.32 -17.58 10.22
C ILE A 78 5.34 -18.64 10.68
N GLY A 79 5.77 -19.91 10.58
CA GLY A 79 5.00 -21.04 11.06
C GLY A 79 5.54 -21.55 12.39
N ASN A 80 4.95 -22.67 12.87
CA ASN A 80 5.35 -23.22 14.16
C ASN A 80 6.76 -23.81 14.15
N THR A 81 7.16 -24.40 13.03
CA THR A 81 8.43 -25.11 12.95
C THR A 81 9.37 -24.54 11.90
N GLU A 82 8.87 -23.65 11.02
CA GLU A 82 9.74 -23.10 9.98
C GLU A 82 9.25 -21.71 9.54
N THR A 83 10.20 -20.96 8.99
CA THR A 83 9.94 -19.64 8.44
C THR A 83 10.23 -19.68 6.93
N ILE A 84 9.28 -19.25 6.13
CA ILE A 84 9.38 -19.32 4.67
C ILE A 84 9.41 -17.91 4.09
N SER A 85 10.42 -17.62 3.28
CA SER A 85 10.48 -16.37 2.54
C SER A 85 9.49 -16.40 1.38
N PHE A 86 8.86 -15.27 1.09
CA PHE A 86 7.89 -15.19 0.00
C PHE A 86 8.02 -13.87 -0.75
N SER A 87 7.47 -13.85 -1.95
CA SER A 87 7.24 -12.60 -2.67
C SER A 87 5.85 -12.68 -3.31
N ASP A 88 5.08 -11.61 -3.15
CA ASP A 88 3.74 -11.50 -3.73
C ASP A 88 3.72 -10.35 -4.71
N THR A 89 3.20 -10.60 -5.90
CA THR A 89 3.00 -9.58 -6.92
C THR A 89 1.52 -9.30 -7.06
N LEU A 90 1.12 -8.04 -6.83
CA LEU A 90 -0.27 -7.64 -6.86
C LEU A 90 -0.46 -6.52 -7.87
N SER A 91 -1.61 -6.52 -8.55
CA SER A 91 -1.97 -5.43 -9.45
C SER A 91 -2.52 -4.26 -8.65
N ILE A 92 -2.09 -3.06 -8.98
CA ILE A 92 -2.64 -1.85 -8.37
C ILE A 92 -3.84 -1.44 -9.20
N GLU A 93 -5.04 -1.68 -8.67
CA GLU A 93 -6.28 -1.35 -9.37
C GLU A 93 -6.68 0.09 -9.14
N LYS A 94 -6.33 0.63 -7.98
CA LYS A 94 -6.64 2.01 -7.64
C LYS A 94 -5.63 2.50 -6.62
N LEU A 95 -5.13 3.70 -6.82
CA LEU A 95 -4.25 4.36 -5.85
C LEU A 95 -4.65 5.82 -5.78
N THR A 96 -5.17 6.22 -4.64
CA THR A 96 -5.49 7.61 -4.36
C THR A 96 -4.78 8.02 -3.08
N ASN A 97 -5.00 9.24 -2.65
CA ASN A 97 -4.42 9.70 -1.40
C ASN A 97 -4.94 8.92 -0.20
N ASP A 98 -6.14 8.34 -0.30
CA ASP A 98 -6.81 7.68 0.82
C ASP A 98 -6.97 6.18 0.65
N GLU A 99 -6.93 5.68 -0.59
CA GLU A 99 -7.25 4.30 -0.88
C GLU A 99 -6.19 3.64 -1.74
N LEU A 100 -5.96 2.35 -1.46
CA LEU A 100 -5.12 1.49 -2.30
C LEU A 100 -5.87 0.18 -2.48
N ILE A 101 -6.27 -0.10 -3.73
CA ILE A 101 -6.94 -1.36 -4.04
C ILE A 101 -5.98 -2.23 -4.82
N LEU A 102 -5.70 -3.41 -4.28
CA LEU A 102 -4.78 -4.37 -4.86
C LEU A 102 -5.54 -5.62 -5.27
N LYS A 103 -5.08 -6.27 -6.31
CA LYS A 103 -5.72 -7.50 -6.79
C LYS A 103 -4.68 -8.56 -7.10
N LYS A 104 -4.97 -9.79 -6.70
CA LYS A 104 -4.16 -10.96 -7.02
C LYS A 104 -5.11 -12.11 -7.31
N GLY A 105 -5.24 -12.49 -8.61
CA GLY A 105 -6.22 -13.48 -9.02
C GLY A 105 -7.62 -13.02 -8.68
N SER A 106 -8.35 -13.81 -7.90
CA SER A 106 -9.70 -13.45 -7.47
C SER A 106 -9.71 -12.67 -6.14
N LEU A 107 -8.56 -12.50 -5.52
CA LEU A 107 -8.45 -11.77 -4.26
C LEU A 107 -8.35 -10.27 -4.52
N THR A 108 -9.18 -9.50 -3.85
CA THR A 108 -9.13 -8.04 -3.89
C THR A 108 -8.92 -7.53 -2.47
N ILE A 109 -7.94 -6.65 -2.31
CA ILE A 109 -7.64 -6.06 -1.01
C ILE A 109 -7.93 -4.57 -1.09
N ASN A 110 -8.79 -4.09 -0.19
CA ASN A 110 -9.15 -2.68 -0.13
C ASN A 110 -8.50 -2.06 1.11
N TYR A 111 -7.37 -1.42 0.89
CA TYR A 111 -6.65 -0.73 1.96
C TYR A 111 -7.06 0.73 2.02
N GLN A 112 -7.03 1.27 3.23
CA GLN A 112 -7.18 2.70 3.45
C GLN A 112 -5.92 3.22 4.12
N ARG A 113 -5.59 4.47 3.84
CA ARG A 113 -4.40 5.10 4.45
C ARG A 113 -4.70 5.42 5.92
N GLN A 114 -3.77 4.99 6.74
CA GLN A 114 -3.87 5.24 8.18
C GLN A 114 -3.30 6.61 8.54
#